data_67ed5010e4a0067f575015870823d209
#
_entry.id   67ed5010e4a0067f575015870823d209
#
_cell.length_a   1.000
_cell.length_b   1.000
_cell.length_c   1.000
_cell.angle_alpha   90.00
_cell.angle_beta   90.00
_cell.angle_gamma   90.00
#
_symmetry.space_group_name_H-M   'P 1'
#
loop_
_entity.id
_entity.type
_entity.pdbx_description
1 polymer ?
#
loop_
_entity_poly.entity_id
_entity_poly.type
_entity_poly.pdbx_seq_one_letter_code
_entity_poly.pdbx_strand_id
1 'polypeptide(L)'
;MISCTEFIPAYSELFTFLDENYGREEVEQFWEYLFTPDGAGIPLINHLMKEGIKGCYTYWSGSLNEEAADFSMYLNEKDGWFKINMHRCPSKGRLLELKDTIGIEPYKDYCLHCDHYRESVEKAGLQYIYDFCGIDKASCSILVYDPEKFPKKLIVDKDTLQMHRNAADNEYFHKDFHSSLNNGINYLGKNYGVEVLK
;
A
#
# COMPACT_ATOMS: atom_id res chain seq x y z
N MET A 1 -3.19 12.12 -16.51
CA MET A 1 -2.86 10.86 -15.82
C MET A 1 -1.51 11.08 -15.17
N ILE A 2 -1.33 10.72 -13.91
CA ILE A 2 -0.09 10.94 -13.17
C ILE A 2 0.68 9.62 -13.08
N SER A 3 1.98 9.64 -13.30
CA SER A 3 2.81 8.44 -13.24
C SER A 3 3.25 8.12 -11.81
N CYS A 4 3.74 6.90 -11.57
CA CYS A 4 4.31 6.51 -10.29
C CYS A 4 5.52 7.40 -9.93
N THR A 5 6.34 7.77 -10.92
CA THR A 5 7.52 8.61 -10.73
C THR A 5 7.17 10.02 -10.28
N GLU A 6 6.04 10.55 -10.72
CA GLU A 6 5.55 11.87 -10.30
C GLU A 6 4.79 11.82 -8.97
N PHE A 7 3.91 10.83 -8.81
CA PHE A 7 3.04 10.70 -7.64
C PHE A 7 3.82 10.38 -6.36
N ILE A 8 4.70 9.39 -6.39
CA ILE A 8 5.35 8.86 -5.18
C ILE A 8 6.18 9.92 -4.43
N PRO A 9 7.05 10.71 -5.06
CA PRO A 9 7.74 11.77 -4.34
C PRO A 9 6.79 12.84 -3.80
N ALA A 10 5.79 13.27 -4.58
CA ALA A 10 4.80 14.23 -4.10
C ALA A 10 4.02 13.71 -2.88
N TYR A 11 3.71 12.42 -2.87
CA TYR A 11 3.03 11.77 -1.74
C TYR A 11 3.92 11.71 -0.49
N SER A 12 5.21 11.42 -0.64
CA SER A 12 6.19 11.47 0.45
C SER A 12 6.35 12.89 1.01
N GLU A 13 6.45 13.90 0.14
CA GLU A 13 6.53 15.31 0.53
C GLU A 13 5.28 15.79 1.28
N LEU A 14 4.11 15.29 0.91
CA LEU A 14 2.88 15.60 1.65
C LEU A 14 2.96 15.12 3.10
N PHE A 15 3.53 13.94 3.36
CA PHE A 15 3.73 13.46 4.74
C PHE A 15 4.73 14.32 5.49
N THR A 16 5.83 14.72 4.84
CA THR A 16 6.81 15.65 5.42
C THR A 16 6.15 16.98 5.77
N PHE A 17 5.38 17.54 4.84
CA PHE A 17 4.63 18.79 5.06
C PHE A 17 3.67 18.72 6.25
N LEU A 18 2.91 17.63 6.36
CA LEU A 18 1.99 17.43 7.48
C LEU A 18 2.72 17.31 8.81
N ASP A 19 3.79 16.50 8.86
CA ASP A 19 4.59 16.32 10.09
C ASP A 19 5.24 17.64 10.56
N GLU A 20 5.84 18.39 9.65
CA GLU A 20 6.53 19.64 9.97
C GLU A 20 5.60 20.78 10.41
N ASN A 21 4.40 20.85 9.83
CA ASN A 21 3.49 21.97 10.09
C ASN A 21 2.41 21.66 11.14
N TYR A 22 2.03 20.39 11.29
CA TYR A 22 0.89 19.99 12.13
C TYR A 22 1.24 18.83 13.08
N GLY A 23 2.39 18.21 12.90
CA GLY A 23 2.89 17.15 13.75
C GLY A 23 2.57 15.73 13.27
N ARG A 24 3.27 14.75 13.85
CA ARG A 24 3.17 13.34 13.47
C ARG A 24 1.76 12.76 13.58
N GLU A 25 1.00 13.20 14.56
CA GLU A 25 -0.38 12.76 14.76
C GLU A 25 -1.28 13.07 13.56
N GLU A 26 -1.05 14.21 12.90
CA GLU A 26 -1.80 14.59 11.70
C GLU A 26 -1.46 13.68 10.50
N VAL A 27 -0.24 13.22 10.40
CA VAL A 27 0.14 12.23 9.38
C VAL A 27 -0.61 10.91 9.59
N GLU A 28 -0.74 10.45 10.82
CA GLU A 28 -1.53 9.26 11.15
C GLU A 28 -3.00 9.44 10.81
N GLN A 29 -3.60 10.57 11.17
CA GLN A 29 -5.00 10.87 10.83
C GLN A 29 -5.22 10.94 9.32
N PHE A 30 -4.25 11.48 8.58
CA PHE A 30 -4.29 11.49 7.12
C PHE A 30 -4.22 10.09 6.54
N TRP A 31 -3.36 9.23 7.06
CA TRP A 31 -3.28 7.82 6.65
C TRP A 31 -4.57 7.07 6.97
N GLU A 32 -5.11 7.23 8.19
CA GLU A 32 -6.42 6.67 8.53
C GLU A 32 -7.49 7.09 7.53
N TYR A 33 -7.59 8.39 7.25
CA TYR A 33 -8.55 8.91 6.27
C TYR A 33 -8.41 8.25 4.89
N LEU A 34 -7.20 8.00 4.43
CA LEU A 34 -6.96 7.39 3.11
C LEU A 34 -7.22 5.88 3.08
N PHE A 35 -6.90 5.17 4.16
CA PHE A 35 -6.84 3.72 4.16
C PHE A 35 -8.01 3.04 4.88
N THR A 36 -8.85 3.78 5.59
CA THR A 36 -10.00 3.18 6.26
C THR A 36 -11.20 3.03 5.33
N PRO A 37 -12.11 2.09 5.61
CA PRO A 37 -13.33 1.90 4.82
C PRO A 37 -14.25 3.11 4.80
N ASP A 38 -14.18 3.97 5.82
CA ASP A 38 -15.00 5.18 5.96
C ASP A 38 -14.33 6.43 5.35
N GLY A 39 -13.07 6.30 4.94
CA GLY A 39 -12.31 7.36 4.27
C GLY A 39 -12.55 7.43 2.77
N ALA A 40 -11.51 7.74 2.01
CA ALA A 40 -11.60 7.96 0.57
C ALA A 40 -11.83 6.70 -0.30
N GLY A 41 -12.27 5.61 0.31
CA GLY A 41 -12.72 4.41 -0.40
C GLY A 41 -11.59 3.57 -0.97
N ILE A 42 -10.95 2.79 -0.12
CA ILE A 42 -10.00 1.79 -0.62
C ILE A 42 -10.77 0.62 -1.22
N PRO A 43 -10.47 0.27 -2.47
CA PRO A 43 -11.11 -0.86 -3.13
C PRO A 43 -10.91 -2.21 -2.42
N LEU A 44 -9.87 -2.34 -1.57
CA LEU A 44 -9.56 -3.60 -0.88
C LEU A 44 -10.74 -4.14 -0.07
N ILE A 45 -11.40 -3.30 0.75
CA ILE A 45 -12.53 -3.78 1.55
C ILE A 45 -13.66 -4.33 0.69
N ASN A 46 -13.91 -3.71 -0.47
CA ASN A 46 -14.96 -4.16 -1.39
C ASN A 46 -14.63 -5.55 -1.98
N HIS A 47 -13.36 -5.79 -2.32
CA HIS A 47 -12.89 -7.09 -2.78
C HIS A 47 -12.99 -8.15 -1.67
N LEU A 48 -12.57 -7.80 -0.45
CA LEU A 48 -12.65 -8.70 0.71
C LEU A 48 -14.10 -9.10 1.05
N MET A 49 -15.02 -8.14 1.07
CA MET A 49 -16.44 -8.41 1.35
C MET A 49 -17.10 -9.26 0.27
N LYS A 50 -16.65 -9.16 -0.97
CA LYS A 50 -17.20 -9.91 -2.11
C LYS A 50 -16.59 -11.30 -2.27
N GLU A 51 -15.29 -11.44 -2.06
CA GLU A 51 -14.48 -12.60 -2.47
C GLU A 51 -13.76 -13.27 -1.28
N GLY A 52 -13.96 -12.76 -0.05
CA GLY A 52 -13.20 -13.24 1.12
C GLY A 52 -11.70 -13.00 0.92
N ILE A 53 -10.87 -13.91 1.40
CA ILE A 53 -9.40 -13.79 1.33
C ILE A 53 -8.87 -13.69 -0.12
N LYS A 54 -9.60 -14.25 -1.09
CA LYS A 54 -9.27 -14.09 -2.51
C LYS A 54 -9.29 -12.63 -2.95
N GLY A 55 -10.10 -11.79 -2.29
CA GLY A 55 -10.13 -10.35 -2.54
C GLY A 55 -8.77 -9.68 -2.39
N CYS A 56 -7.90 -10.19 -1.49
CA CYS A 56 -6.51 -9.75 -1.40
C CYS A 56 -5.77 -9.97 -2.73
N TYR A 57 -5.87 -11.17 -3.27
CA TYR A 57 -5.20 -11.52 -4.53
C TYR A 57 -5.71 -10.66 -5.70
N THR A 58 -7.03 -10.51 -5.81
CA THR A 58 -7.67 -9.70 -6.87
C THR A 58 -7.23 -8.24 -6.79
N TYR A 59 -7.24 -7.65 -5.60
CA TYR A 59 -6.83 -6.25 -5.40
C TYR A 59 -5.36 -6.01 -5.73
N TRP A 60 -4.45 -6.74 -5.06
CA TRP A 60 -3.02 -6.48 -5.20
C TRP A 60 -2.43 -6.97 -6.53
N SER A 61 -3.00 -7.99 -7.18
CA SER A 61 -2.56 -8.36 -8.52
C SER A 61 -2.79 -7.25 -9.55
N GLY A 62 -3.86 -6.47 -9.38
CA GLY A 62 -4.12 -5.30 -10.21
C GLY A 62 -3.14 -4.16 -9.92
N SER A 63 -3.18 -3.64 -8.69
CA SER A 63 -2.41 -2.46 -8.30
C SER A 63 -0.89 -2.65 -8.45
N LEU A 64 -0.33 -3.76 -7.98
CA LEU A 64 1.11 -4.01 -8.06
C LEU A 64 1.61 -4.21 -9.50
N ASN A 65 0.77 -4.74 -10.38
CA ASN A 65 1.10 -4.81 -11.80
C ASN A 65 1.07 -3.43 -12.47
N GLU A 66 0.11 -2.58 -12.13
CA GLU A 66 0.05 -1.19 -12.61
C GLU A 66 1.22 -0.35 -12.10
N GLU A 67 1.74 -0.63 -10.91
CA GLU A 67 2.87 0.07 -10.30
C GLU A 67 4.24 -0.44 -10.75
N ALA A 68 4.32 -1.46 -11.59
CA ALA A 68 5.57 -2.10 -12.01
C ALA A 68 6.41 -2.64 -10.84
N ALA A 69 5.75 -3.24 -9.84
CA ALA A 69 6.40 -3.81 -8.66
C ALA A 69 7.15 -5.12 -8.96
N ASP A 70 8.23 -5.36 -8.22
CA ASP A 70 8.90 -6.67 -8.18
C ASP A 70 8.42 -7.43 -6.94
N PHE A 71 7.66 -8.51 -7.17
CA PHE A 71 6.99 -9.24 -6.10
C PHE A 71 6.75 -10.72 -6.40
N SER A 72 6.50 -11.47 -5.35
CA SER A 72 5.90 -12.81 -5.40
C SER A 72 4.63 -12.81 -4.54
N MET A 73 3.55 -13.32 -5.07
CA MET A 73 2.24 -13.36 -4.44
C MET A 73 1.69 -14.76 -4.42
N TYR A 74 1.07 -15.15 -3.33
CA TYR A 74 0.56 -16.50 -3.08
C TYR A 74 -0.82 -16.44 -2.44
N LEU A 75 -1.74 -17.27 -2.91
CA LEU A 75 -3.05 -17.46 -2.32
C LEU A 75 -3.37 -18.95 -2.18
N ASN A 76 -3.70 -19.39 -0.98
CA ASN A 76 -4.30 -20.68 -0.71
C ASN A 76 -5.66 -20.48 -0.04
N GLU A 77 -6.73 -20.53 -0.83
CA GLU A 77 -8.10 -20.32 -0.34
C GLU A 77 -8.54 -21.44 0.61
N LYS A 78 -8.07 -22.68 0.39
CA LYS A 78 -8.41 -23.85 1.21
C LYS A 78 -7.86 -23.71 2.63
N ASP A 79 -6.60 -23.32 2.74
CA ASP A 79 -5.91 -23.13 4.00
C ASP A 79 -6.07 -21.70 4.54
N GLY A 80 -6.83 -20.86 3.85
CA GLY A 80 -7.22 -19.51 4.27
C GLY A 80 -6.04 -18.56 4.46
N TRP A 81 -5.07 -18.50 3.54
CA TRP A 81 -3.98 -17.54 3.63
C TRP A 81 -3.62 -16.91 2.28
N PHE A 82 -3.15 -15.68 2.36
CA PHE A 82 -2.61 -14.90 1.26
C PHE A 82 -1.30 -14.26 1.70
N LYS A 83 -0.28 -14.26 0.85
CA LYS A 83 1.02 -13.67 1.13
C LYS A 83 1.56 -12.90 -0.05
N ILE A 84 2.15 -11.72 0.22
CA ILE A 84 3.02 -10.98 -0.69
C ILE A 84 4.43 -10.97 -0.11
N ASN A 85 5.42 -11.27 -0.94
CA ASN A 85 6.80 -10.89 -0.70
C ASN A 85 7.13 -9.81 -1.72
N MET A 86 7.32 -8.59 -1.25
CA MET A 86 7.76 -7.47 -2.05
C MET A 86 9.28 -7.50 -2.13
N HIS A 87 9.84 -7.79 -3.31
CA HIS A 87 11.27 -7.83 -3.52
C HIS A 87 11.84 -6.42 -3.76
N ARG A 88 11.09 -5.60 -4.50
CA ARG A 88 11.33 -4.17 -4.66
C ARG A 88 10.00 -3.42 -4.69
N CYS A 89 9.70 -2.71 -3.62
CA CYS A 89 8.52 -1.88 -3.52
C CYS A 89 8.56 -0.77 -4.57
N PRO A 90 7.51 -0.58 -5.36
CA PRO A 90 7.47 0.44 -6.39
C PRO A 90 7.58 1.86 -5.82
N SER A 91 6.99 2.08 -4.65
CA SER A 91 7.02 3.38 -3.97
C SER A 91 8.36 3.63 -3.28
N LYS A 92 8.71 2.80 -2.30
CA LYS A 92 9.96 2.99 -1.54
C LYS A 92 11.20 2.87 -2.43
N GLY A 93 11.17 1.99 -3.43
CA GLY A 93 12.27 1.85 -4.38
C GLY A 93 12.54 3.12 -5.18
N ARG A 94 11.48 3.79 -5.67
CA ARG A 94 11.60 5.09 -6.36
C ARG A 94 12.10 6.19 -5.44
N LEU A 95 11.62 6.25 -4.21
CA LEU A 95 12.10 7.24 -3.23
C LEU A 95 13.59 7.07 -2.93
N LEU A 96 14.08 5.84 -2.79
CA LEU A 96 15.51 5.59 -2.60
C LEU A 96 16.33 5.99 -3.83
N GLU A 97 15.84 5.72 -5.04
CA GLU A 97 16.49 6.20 -6.28
C GLU A 97 16.55 7.73 -6.37
N LEU A 98 15.48 8.42 -6.00
CA LEU A 98 15.44 9.88 -6.01
C LEU A 98 16.36 10.49 -4.94
N LYS A 99 16.46 9.84 -3.78
CA LYS A 99 17.46 10.21 -2.76
C LYS A 99 18.87 10.14 -3.32
N ASP A 100 19.21 9.03 -3.99
CA ASP A 100 20.57 8.78 -4.49
C ASP A 100 20.91 9.67 -5.72
N THR A 101 19.91 10.03 -6.54
CA THR A 101 20.13 10.74 -7.81
C THR A 101 19.98 12.24 -7.71
N ILE A 102 19.01 12.73 -6.96
CA ILE A 102 18.69 14.18 -6.87
C ILE A 102 18.55 14.70 -5.43
N GLY A 103 18.82 13.85 -4.42
CA GLY A 103 18.90 14.25 -3.01
C GLY A 103 17.53 14.50 -2.34
N ILE A 104 16.43 14.00 -2.89
CA ILE A 104 15.11 14.06 -2.22
C ILE A 104 15.08 13.01 -1.12
N GLU A 105 14.97 13.45 0.14
CA GLU A 105 14.85 12.56 1.28
C GLU A 105 13.42 12.00 1.39
N PRO A 106 13.24 10.67 1.44
CA PRO A 106 11.94 10.10 1.73
C PRO A 106 11.45 10.50 3.12
N TYR A 107 10.14 10.69 3.28
CA TYR A 107 9.57 10.78 4.62
C TYR A 107 10.04 9.60 5.49
N LYS A 108 10.54 9.89 6.70
CA LYS A 108 11.22 8.91 7.58
C LYS A 108 10.40 7.63 7.82
N ASP A 109 9.09 7.80 8.01
CA ASP A 109 8.15 6.72 8.34
C ASP A 109 7.28 6.31 7.15
N TYR A 110 7.70 6.61 5.91
CA TYR A 110 6.90 6.41 4.71
C TYR A 110 6.21 5.05 4.63
N CYS A 111 6.90 3.97 4.98
CA CYS A 111 6.37 2.62 4.86
C CYS A 111 5.26 2.28 5.86
N LEU A 112 5.12 3.06 6.95
CA LEU A 112 4.10 2.78 7.98
C LEU A 112 2.67 2.97 7.46
N HIS A 113 2.47 3.81 6.42
CA HIS A 113 1.14 3.99 5.85
C HIS A 113 0.53 2.68 5.32
N CYS A 114 1.35 1.72 4.89
CA CYS A 114 0.85 0.42 4.42
C CYS A 114 0.27 -0.45 5.55
N ASP A 115 0.57 -0.17 6.83
CA ASP A 115 -0.04 -0.91 7.93
C ASP A 115 -1.53 -0.58 8.11
N HIS A 116 -2.00 0.56 7.60
CA HIS A 116 -3.41 0.96 7.64
C HIS A 116 -4.34 0.07 6.78
N TYR A 117 -3.81 -0.78 5.89
CA TYR A 117 -4.59 -1.85 5.26
C TYR A 117 -5.14 -2.84 6.29
N ARG A 118 -4.54 -2.92 7.47
CA ARG A 118 -4.95 -3.76 8.60
C ARG A 118 -6.43 -3.60 8.92
N GLU A 119 -6.91 -2.37 9.04
CA GLU A 119 -8.30 -2.12 9.42
C GLU A 119 -9.29 -2.73 8.42
N SER A 120 -9.05 -2.57 7.12
CA SER A 120 -9.88 -3.18 6.08
C SER A 120 -9.87 -4.72 6.15
N VAL A 121 -8.72 -5.30 6.44
CA VAL A 121 -8.56 -6.77 6.55
C VAL A 121 -9.24 -7.30 7.80
N GLU A 122 -9.04 -6.67 8.95
CA GLU A 122 -9.63 -7.08 10.23
C GLU A 122 -11.15 -6.88 10.24
N LYS A 123 -11.67 -5.83 9.60
CA LYS A 123 -13.10 -5.62 9.40
C LYS A 123 -13.76 -6.73 8.56
N ALA A 124 -13.00 -7.39 7.70
CA ALA A 124 -13.44 -8.57 6.95
C ALA A 124 -13.29 -9.90 7.74
N GLY A 125 -12.90 -9.86 9.02
CA GLY A 125 -12.72 -11.04 9.89
C GLY A 125 -11.40 -11.78 9.67
N LEU A 126 -10.46 -11.19 8.97
CA LEU A 126 -9.14 -11.74 8.68
C LEU A 126 -8.07 -11.12 9.58
N GLN A 127 -6.90 -11.73 9.64
CA GLN A 127 -5.74 -11.21 10.36
C GLN A 127 -4.70 -10.68 9.37
N TYR A 128 -4.00 -9.60 9.76
CA TYR A 128 -3.01 -8.93 8.94
C TYR A 128 -1.67 -8.84 9.67
N ILE A 129 -0.61 -9.32 9.04
CA ILE A 129 0.76 -9.20 9.54
C ILE A 129 1.58 -8.49 8.47
N TYR A 130 2.23 -7.40 8.86
CA TYR A 130 3.15 -6.65 8.02
C TYR A 130 4.56 -6.76 8.57
N ASP A 131 5.49 -7.29 7.78
CA ASP A 131 6.90 -7.42 8.12
C ASP A 131 7.72 -6.33 7.44
N PHE A 132 8.24 -5.42 8.26
CA PHE A 132 9.05 -4.26 7.85
C PHE A 132 10.54 -4.55 7.72
N CYS A 133 10.99 -5.78 7.92
CA CYS A 133 12.43 -6.13 8.04
C CYS A 133 13.32 -5.79 6.83
N GLY A 134 12.80 -5.30 5.75
CA GLY A 134 13.57 -4.97 4.54
C GLY A 134 13.35 -3.59 3.98
N ILE A 135 12.66 -2.70 4.70
CA ILE A 135 12.22 -1.39 4.17
C ILE A 135 13.37 -0.47 3.75
N ASP A 136 14.54 -0.59 4.37
CA ASP A 136 15.74 0.17 3.96
C ASP A 136 16.26 -0.24 2.57
N LYS A 137 15.85 -1.41 2.08
CA LYS A 137 16.16 -1.93 0.75
C LYS A 137 14.93 -1.99 -0.15
N ALA A 138 13.87 -1.29 0.23
CA ALA A 138 12.58 -1.30 -0.44
C ALA A 138 11.93 -2.70 -0.52
N SER A 139 12.17 -3.59 0.43
CA SER A 139 11.54 -4.90 0.53
C SER A 139 10.70 -5.03 1.81
N CYS A 140 9.63 -5.82 1.73
CA CYS A 140 8.76 -6.10 2.86
C CYS A 140 7.93 -7.35 2.59
N SER A 141 7.13 -7.81 3.56
CA SER A 141 6.13 -8.82 3.28
C SER A 141 4.81 -8.57 4.03
N ILE A 142 3.73 -9.02 3.43
CA ILE A 142 2.38 -8.99 3.98
C ILE A 142 1.85 -10.42 4.04
N LEU A 143 1.29 -10.80 5.18
CA LEU A 143 0.53 -12.03 5.35
C LEU A 143 -0.87 -11.69 5.84
N VAL A 144 -1.88 -12.14 5.10
CA VAL A 144 -3.29 -12.12 5.50
C VAL A 144 -3.76 -13.55 5.69
N TYR A 145 -4.50 -13.82 6.77
CA TYR A 145 -5.01 -15.17 7.00
C TYR A 145 -6.37 -15.17 7.72
N ASP A 146 -7.12 -16.21 7.44
CA ASP A 146 -8.35 -16.58 8.16
C ASP A 146 -7.95 -17.35 9.44
N PRO A 147 -8.19 -16.80 10.64
CA PRO A 147 -7.75 -17.43 11.88
C PRO A 147 -8.39 -18.80 12.16
N GLU A 148 -9.53 -19.09 11.54
CA GLU A 148 -10.21 -20.37 11.69
C GLU A 148 -9.66 -21.47 10.78
N LYS A 149 -9.04 -21.10 9.64
CA LYS A 149 -8.54 -22.04 8.63
C LYS A 149 -7.03 -22.18 8.62
N PHE A 150 -6.32 -21.14 9.00
CA PHE A 150 -4.86 -21.06 8.84
C PHE A 150 -4.14 -22.16 9.65
N PRO A 151 -3.34 -23.04 9.00
CA PRO A 151 -2.70 -24.19 9.64
C PRO A 151 -1.45 -23.84 10.45
N LYS A 152 -1.22 -22.55 10.75
CA LYS A 152 -0.03 -22.01 11.44
C LYS A 152 1.30 -22.22 10.69
N LYS A 153 1.24 -22.74 9.47
CA LYS A 153 2.40 -22.93 8.60
C LYS A 153 2.00 -22.68 7.15
N LEU A 154 2.77 -21.85 6.46
CA LEU A 154 2.59 -21.64 5.03
C LEU A 154 3.13 -22.84 4.26
N ILE A 155 2.29 -23.47 3.49
CA ILE A 155 2.65 -24.56 2.59
C ILE A 155 2.21 -24.13 1.19
N VAL A 156 3.19 -23.97 0.31
CA VAL A 156 2.94 -23.74 -1.12
C VAL A 156 2.83 -25.12 -1.78
N ASP A 157 1.66 -25.44 -2.27
CA ASP A 157 1.35 -26.72 -2.90
C ASP A 157 0.62 -26.51 -4.25
N LYS A 158 0.05 -27.58 -4.80
CA LYS A 158 -0.68 -27.54 -6.08
C LYS A 158 -1.96 -26.71 -6.04
N ASP A 159 -2.53 -26.49 -4.85
CA ASP A 159 -3.78 -25.74 -4.64
C ASP A 159 -3.49 -24.25 -4.37
N THR A 160 -2.20 -23.86 -4.30
CA THR A 160 -1.75 -22.49 -4.09
C THR A 160 -1.64 -21.75 -5.42
N LEU A 161 -2.46 -20.71 -5.60
CA LEU A 161 -2.33 -19.78 -6.71
C LEU A 161 -1.09 -18.91 -6.51
N GLN A 162 -0.28 -18.74 -7.55
CA GLN A 162 0.97 -18.01 -7.47
C GLN A 162 1.08 -16.99 -8.60
N MET A 163 1.67 -15.83 -8.28
CA MET A 163 2.06 -14.82 -9.25
C MET A 163 3.46 -14.31 -8.89
N HIS A 164 4.31 -14.24 -9.88
CA HIS A 164 5.65 -13.68 -9.75
C HIS A 164 5.85 -12.64 -10.84
N ARG A 165 6.39 -11.49 -10.47
CA ARG A 165 6.74 -10.45 -11.41
C ARG A 165 8.07 -9.82 -10.99
N ASN A 166 8.91 -9.60 -11.96
CA ASN A 166 10.07 -8.74 -11.80
C ASN A 166 9.70 -7.32 -12.18
N ALA A 167 10.30 -6.33 -11.52
CA ALA A 167 10.14 -4.93 -11.86
C ALA A 167 10.36 -4.75 -13.37
N ALA A 168 9.39 -4.12 -14.03
CA ALA A 168 9.53 -3.79 -15.43
C ALA A 168 10.26 -2.45 -15.57
N ASP A 169 11.03 -2.29 -16.64
CA ASP A 169 11.65 -1.01 -16.97
C ASP A 169 10.61 0.05 -17.40
N ASN A 170 9.38 -0.39 -17.65
CA ASN A 170 8.27 0.47 -18.05
C ASN A 170 7.52 0.99 -16.83
N GLU A 171 7.31 2.28 -16.82
CA GLU A 171 6.41 2.93 -15.88
C GLU A 171 4.96 2.81 -16.33
N TYR A 172 4.09 2.43 -15.40
CA TYR A 172 2.65 2.35 -15.64
C TYR A 172 1.93 3.53 -14.97
N PHE A 173 0.82 3.94 -15.59
CA PHE A 173 -0.07 4.94 -15.03
C PHE A 173 -1.11 4.26 -14.16
N HIS A 174 -1.17 4.65 -12.91
CA HIS A 174 -2.14 4.13 -11.96
C HIS A 174 -3.33 5.08 -11.85
N LYS A 175 -4.51 4.61 -12.22
CA LYS A 175 -5.74 5.44 -12.19
C LYS A 175 -6.10 5.92 -10.78
N ASP A 176 -5.79 5.12 -9.76
CA ASP A 176 -6.12 5.44 -8.36
C ASP A 176 -5.22 6.54 -7.79
N PHE A 177 -4.09 6.88 -8.42
CA PHE A 177 -3.26 8.02 -8.01
C PHE A 177 -3.99 9.35 -8.14
N HIS A 178 -4.84 9.52 -9.15
CA HIS A 178 -5.69 10.70 -9.23
C HIS A 178 -6.67 10.78 -8.05
N SER A 179 -7.25 9.65 -7.68
CA SER A 179 -8.15 9.57 -6.53
C SER A 179 -7.41 9.92 -5.25
N SER A 180 -6.24 9.33 -5.02
CA SER A 180 -5.41 9.58 -3.83
C SER A 180 -4.97 11.04 -3.74
N LEU A 181 -4.55 11.64 -4.87
CA LEU A 181 -4.15 13.04 -4.90
C LEU A 181 -5.34 13.98 -4.62
N ASN A 182 -6.50 13.72 -5.26
CA ASN A 182 -7.72 14.50 -5.00
C ASN A 182 -8.17 14.38 -3.55
N ASN A 183 -8.05 13.21 -2.96
CA ASN A 183 -8.40 12.98 -1.56
C ASN A 183 -7.47 13.75 -0.63
N GLY A 184 -6.15 13.78 -0.91
CA GLY A 184 -5.19 14.60 -0.19
C GLY A 184 -5.52 16.09 -0.27
N ILE A 185 -5.80 16.60 -1.46
CA ILE A 185 -6.19 18.00 -1.69
C ILE A 185 -7.49 18.34 -0.92
N ASN A 186 -8.50 17.47 -1.00
CA ASN A 186 -9.76 17.67 -0.30
C ASN A 186 -9.58 17.64 1.23
N TYR A 187 -8.74 16.75 1.74
CA TYR A 187 -8.40 16.69 3.16
C TYR A 187 -7.76 17.99 3.64
N LEU A 188 -6.74 18.46 2.95
CA LEU A 188 -6.06 19.71 3.29
C LEU A 188 -7.01 20.91 3.23
N GLY A 189 -7.77 21.04 2.16
CA GLY A 189 -8.74 22.14 2.01
C GLY A 189 -9.83 22.14 3.07
N LYS A 190 -10.29 20.95 3.49
CA LYS A 190 -11.31 20.78 4.53
C LYS A 190 -10.80 21.14 5.93
N ASN A 191 -9.60 20.68 6.28
CA ASN A 191 -9.08 20.81 7.64
C ASN A 191 -8.30 22.12 7.86
N TYR A 192 -7.66 22.68 6.83
CA TYR A 192 -6.78 23.85 6.94
C TYR A 192 -7.16 25.04 6.05
N GLY A 193 -8.20 24.86 5.24
CA GLY A 193 -8.68 25.90 4.30
C GLY A 193 -7.90 25.92 2.99
N VAL A 194 -8.46 26.62 1.99
CA VAL A 194 -7.91 26.65 0.62
C VAL A 194 -6.57 27.39 0.48
N GLU A 195 -6.19 28.16 1.47
CA GLU A 195 -4.92 28.91 1.43
C GLU A 195 -3.70 27.99 1.52
N VAL A 196 -3.81 26.83 2.17
CA VAL A 196 -2.74 25.82 2.25
C VAL A 196 -2.46 25.14 0.90
N LEU A 197 -3.40 25.27 -0.04
CA LEU A 197 -3.29 24.66 -1.38
C LEU A 197 -2.62 25.58 -2.40
N LYS A 198 -2.21 26.79 -2.00
CA LYS A 198 -1.49 27.77 -2.82
C LYS A 198 0.01 27.65 -2.68
#